data_1fd5351cb5069adad9547ef821f614e2
#
_entry.id   1fd5351cb5069adad9547ef821f614e2
#
_cell.length_a   1.000
_cell.length_b   1.000
_cell.length_c   1.000
_cell.angle_alpha   90.00
_cell.angle_beta   90.00
_cell.angle_gamma   90.00
#
_symmetry.space_group_name_H-M   'P 1'
#
loop_
_entity.id
_entity.type
_entity.pdbx_description
1 polymer ?
#
loop_
_entity_poly.entity_id
_entity_poly.type
_entity_poly.pdbx_seq_one_letter_code
_entity_poly.pdbx_strand_id
1 'polypeptide(L)'
;MLKFGITDDHKHLKLTYYDLSSERDYIYSFFKKKSKAAAFNASVENGTWDGCDHFMTKEFTIPIGLWREVSEFTKIYNIPTKIEGIKSHLDLELNRHDYEEFVNSLYDGITTDKGEPFYPRDYQYEGAFRALKYKFCCEELATSSGKTSIFYTYFSYLKHKGIVNKDKKALLIVPNVGLVNQTAKAFRNFSNGLVEWNIHTVGGKKGEFDPDKFEECDMMITTYQSMLNLVPKCLENKLENLIMKRIKKGEEEKRQSDIMNIKRKLSNSRLMDICSEFSVVGVDEAHKARGNSIGDILESCRNWEYKLGLSGTMKIDLEFSDFFTMQERTGPLVMTLSAKFLIDNDYSPEIKIKQVYLEYDRIDPTVAEYLKIQTDKELRKKVKDQFRKPEEFGKRMLEIEKQIIFDSEERLKFISTLISKFGKNTLVLFSDVKNEYGLRIQEKLKEWNENTFYIDGGVENSDREVFKDMMEAQDDVIIVASYGTFATGIDLKNVHHIVFVESTKAEITIRQAVGRGMRFLIGKNVVVIWDIIDDLKGYSVKHSDIRLDIYKSQEFEILGSKRVELSKFTK
;
A
#
# COMPACT_ATOMS: atom_id res chain seq x y z
N MET A 1 -17.47 -9.60 33.71
CA MET A 1 -16.92 -10.54 32.69
C MET A 1 -17.80 -10.53 31.47
N LEU A 2 -17.20 -10.49 30.28
CA LEU A 2 -17.93 -10.58 29.00
C LEU A 2 -17.68 -11.94 28.32
N LYS A 3 -18.71 -12.52 27.71
CA LYS A 3 -18.56 -13.73 26.89
C LYS A 3 -19.09 -13.47 25.49
N PHE A 4 -18.33 -13.91 24.49
CA PHE A 4 -18.72 -13.89 23.09
C PHE A 4 -18.81 -15.30 22.54
N GLY A 5 -19.78 -15.56 21.69
CA GLY A 5 -19.91 -16.77 20.88
C GLY A 5 -19.74 -16.44 19.40
N ILE A 6 -19.27 -17.39 18.62
CA ILE A 6 -19.24 -17.28 17.15
C ILE A 6 -20.66 -17.49 16.64
N THR A 7 -21.12 -16.64 15.73
CA THR A 7 -22.43 -16.76 15.08
C THR A 7 -22.49 -17.92 14.08
N ASP A 8 -23.67 -18.39 13.72
CA ASP A 8 -23.88 -19.54 12.82
C ASP A 8 -23.29 -19.29 11.41
N ASP A 9 -23.21 -18.03 10.97
CA ASP A 9 -22.57 -17.65 9.71
C ASP A 9 -21.03 -17.68 9.76
N HIS A 10 -20.45 -17.91 10.94
CA HIS A 10 -19.00 -17.89 11.21
C HIS A 10 -18.28 -16.58 10.84
N LYS A 11 -19.03 -15.47 10.69
CA LYS A 11 -18.48 -14.16 10.27
C LYS A 11 -18.53 -13.11 11.37
N HIS A 12 -19.25 -13.37 12.44
CA HIS A 12 -19.42 -12.43 13.53
C HIS A 12 -19.21 -13.09 14.90
N LEU A 13 -18.91 -12.26 15.88
CA LEU A 13 -18.93 -12.60 17.31
C LEU A 13 -20.10 -11.89 17.95
N LYS A 14 -20.93 -12.61 18.70
CA LYS A 14 -22.07 -12.07 19.43
C LYS A 14 -21.78 -12.07 20.93
N LEU A 15 -22.01 -10.95 21.59
CA LEU A 15 -21.97 -10.87 23.04
C LEU A 15 -23.13 -11.70 23.61
N THR A 16 -22.80 -12.77 24.31
CA THR A 16 -23.76 -13.74 24.85
C THR A 16 -24.01 -13.58 26.34
N TYR A 17 -23.05 -12.94 27.06
CA TYR A 17 -23.12 -12.74 28.49
C TYR A 17 -22.34 -11.50 28.95
N TYR A 18 -22.83 -10.79 29.95
CA TYR A 18 -22.17 -9.72 30.67
C TYR A 18 -22.64 -9.66 32.11
N ASP A 19 -21.76 -9.31 33.06
CA ASP A 19 -22.11 -9.21 34.48
C ASP A 19 -22.85 -7.89 34.78
N LEU A 20 -22.34 -6.77 34.22
CA LEU A 20 -22.86 -5.42 34.46
C LEU A 20 -23.21 -4.72 33.13
N SER A 21 -24.32 -3.97 33.13
CA SER A 21 -24.71 -3.16 31.97
C SER A 21 -23.63 -2.15 31.56
N SER A 22 -22.88 -1.60 32.53
CA SER A 22 -21.75 -0.72 32.25
C SER A 22 -20.61 -1.40 31.49
N GLU A 23 -20.33 -2.67 31.74
CA GLU A 23 -19.29 -3.42 30.97
C GLU A 23 -19.70 -3.55 29.49
N ARG A 24 -20.99 -3.80 29.24
CA ARG A 24 -21.58 -3.84 27.90
C ARG A 24 -21.47 -2.47 27.21
N ASP A 25 -21.72 -1.39 27.91
CA ASP A 25 -21.69 -0.04 27.35
C ASP A 25 -20.22 0.41 27.07
N TYR A 26 -19.27 -0.03 27.90
CA TYR A 26 -17.85 0.20 27.66
C TYR A 26 -17.37 -0.51 26.39
N ILE A 27 -17.71 -1.78 26.18
CA ILE A 27 -17.29 -2.50 24.97
C ILE A 27 -17.97 -1.96 23.72
N TYR A 28 -19.23 -1.55 23.80
CA TYR A 28 -19.93 -0.89 22.70
C TYR A 28 -19.21 0.41 22.31
N SER A 29 -18.79 1.22 23.29
CA SER A 29 -18.04 2.44 23.07
C SER A 29 -16.64 2.19 22.53
N PHE A 30 -15.97 1.09 22.91
CA PHE A 30 -14.66 0.70 22.41
C PHE A 30 -14.67 0.40 20.91
N PHE A 31 -15.73 -0.24 20.42
CA PHE A 31 -15.93 -0.56 19.01
C PHE A 31 -16.54 0.59 18.18
N LYS A 32 -16.64 1.78 18.76
CA LYS A 32 -16.98 3.03 18.08
C LYS A 32 -15.70 3.82 17.78
N LYS A 33 -15.39 4.06 16.51
CA LYS A 33 -14.16 4.76 16.08
C LYS A 33 -14.49 5.96 15.23
N LYS A 34 -13.71 7.04 15.37
CA LYS A 34 -13.87 8.25 14.54
C LYS A 34 -13.65 7.90 13.06
N SER A 35 -14.48 8.46 12.18
CA SER A 35 -14.31 8.34 10.74
C SER A 35 -13.54 9.54 10.18
N LYS A 36 -12.56 9.31 9.30
CA LYS A 36 -11.89 10.41 8.60
C LYS A 36 -12.84 11.20 7.70
N ALA A 37 -13.88 10.55 7.19
CA ALA A 37 -14.90 11.19 6.37
C ALA A 37 -15.74 12.23 7.16
N ALA A 38 -15.75 12.14 8.48
CA ALA A 38 -16.52 13.05 9.35
C ALA A 38 -16.13 14.53 9.18
N ALA A 39 -14.84 14.80 8.95
CA ALA A 39 -14.32 16.16 8.80
C ALA A 39 -14.85 16.91 7.55
N PHE A 40 -15.44 16.17 6.59
CA PHE A 40 -15.89 16.71 5.29
C PHE A 40 -17.35 16.35 4.98
N ASN A 41 -18.11 15.86 5.96
CA ASN A 41 -19.45 15.34 5.74
C ASN A 41 -20.52 16.26 6.36
N ALA A 42 -21.37 16.80 5.51
CA ALA A 42 -22.48 17.67 5.91
C ALA A 42 -23.44 16.98 6.92
N SER A 43 -23.51 15.64 6.92
CA SER A 43 -24.32 14.88 7.88
C SER A 43 -23.82 15.01 9.32
N VAL A 44 -22.54 15.34 9.53
CA VAL A 44 -22.00 15.63 10.87
C VAL A 44 -22.39 17.05 11.28
N GLU A 45 -22.33 18.02 10.36
CA GLU A 45 -22.67 19.41 10.61
C GLU A 45 -24.15 19.59 10.99
N ASN A 46 -25.05 18.83 10.35
CA ASN A 46 -26.50 18.86 10.64
C ASN A 46 -26.96 17.83 11.68
N GLY A 47 -26.03 17.11 12.33
CA GLY A 47 -26.31 16.21 13.46
C GLY A 47 -27.00 14.89 13.11
N THR A 48 -27.05 14.52 11.81
CA THR A 48 -27.66 13.26 11.36
C THR A 48 -26.69 12.07 11.45
N TRP A 49 -25.40 12.34 11.58
CA TRP A 49 -24.35 11.36 11.82
C TRP A 49 -23.40 11.85 12.92
N ASP A 50 -23.00 10.97 13.83
CA ASP A 50 -22.11 11.27 14.95
C ASP A 50 -20.62 11.33 14.59
N GLY A 51 -20.28 11.17 13.31
CA GLY A 51 -18.91 11.19 12.80
C GLY A 51 -18.10 9.94 13.11
N CYS A 52 -18.74 8.86 13.55
CA CYS A 52 -18.08 7.62 13.90
C CYS A 52 -18.60 6.44 13.08
N ASP A 53 -17.70 5.47 12.87
CA ASP A 53 -18.04 4.16 12.36
C ASP A 53 -18.24 3.22 13.56
N HIS A 54 -19.33 2.45 13.52
CA HIS A 54 -19.73 1.56 14.58
C HIS A 54 -19.49 0.11 14.16
N PHE A 55 -18.48 -0.52 14.76
CA PHE A 55 -18.15 -1.93 14.48
C PHE A 55 -18.91 -2.93 15.35
N MET A 56 -19.61 -2.47 16.35
CA MET A 56 -20.56 -3.27 17.12
C MET A 56 -22.00 -2.85 16.79
N THR A 57 -22.83 -3.81 16.39
CA THR A 57 -24.25 -3.56 16.10
C THR A 57 -25.06 -3.34 17.37
N LYS A 58 -26.32 -2.89 17.23
CA LYS A 58 -27.25 -2.76 18.37
C LYS A 58 -27.61 -4.12 19.00
N GLU A 59 -27.45 -5.20 18.25
CA GLU A 59 -27.62 -6.59 18.70
C GLU A 59 -26.33 -7.14 19.35
N PHE A 60 -25.34 -6.29 19.57
CA PHE A 60 -24.05 -6.60 20.18
C PHE A 60 -23.25 -7.66 19.40
N THR A 61 -23.27 -7.58 18.09
CA THR A 61 -22.43 -8.37 17.20
C THR A 61 -21.28 -7.52 16.66
N ILE A 62 -20.09 -8.13 16.54
CA ILE A 62 -18.90 -7.52 15.91
C ILE A 62 -18.38 -8.43 14.80
N PRO A 63 -17.74 -7.88 13.75
CA PRO A 63 -17.08 -8.70 12.74
C PRO A 63 -16.01 -9.61 13.35
N ILE A 64 -15.95 -10.86 12.89
CA ILE A 64 -15.02 -11.85 13.45
C ILE A 64 -13.55 -11.44 13.27
N GLY A 65 -13.22 -10.65 12.24
CA GLY A 65 -11.87 -10.11 12.03
C GLY A 65 -11.35 -9.24 13.18
N LEU A 66 -12.24 -8.76 14.05
CA LEU A 66 -11.90 -7.95 15.22
C LEU A 66 -11.76 -8.74 16.52
N TRP A 67 -11.69 -10.08 16.46
CA TRP A 67 -11.68 -10.92 17.65
C TRP A 67 -10.50 -10.63 18.61
N ARG A 68 -9.35 -10.23 18.10
CA ARG A 68 -8.20 -9.85 18.95
C ARG A 68 -8.40 -8.50 19.65
N GLU A 69 -9.18 -7.60 19.07
CA GLU A 69 -9.53 -6.32 19.71
C GLU A 69 -10.35 -6.51 20.98
N VAL A 70 -11.08 -7.63 21.11
CA VAL A 70 -11.73 -8.05 22.37
C VAL A 70 -10.69 -8.30 23.47
N SER A 71 -9.55 -8.87 23.11
CA SER A 71 -8.43 -9.07 24.06
C SER A 71 -7.73 -7.74 24.44
N GLU A 72 -7.60 -6.82 23.49
CA GLU A 72 -7.08 -5.47 23.79
C GLU A 72 -8.03 -4.69 24.69
N PHE A 73 -9.34 -4.80 24.48
CA PHE A 73 -10.34 -4.25 25.39
C PHE A 73 -10.15 -4.76 26.82
N THR A 74 -9.90 -6.07 27.02
CA THR A 74 -9.64 -6.67 28.33
C THR A 74 -8.45 -5.99 29.03
N LYS A 75 -7.38 -5.75 28.30
CA LYS A 75 -6.15 -5.09 28.85
C LYS A 75 -6.39 -3.65 29.23
N ILE A 76 -7.13 -2.90 28.38
CA ILE A 76 -7.37 -1.47 28.58
C ILE A 76 -8.32 -1.22 29.76
N TYR A 77 -9.41 -1.99 29.84
CA TYR A 77 -10.48 -1.75 30.81
C TYR A 77 -10.42 -2.70 32.02
N ASN A 78 -9.50 -3.66 32.03
CA ASN A 78 -9.39 -4.69 33.06
C ASN A 78 -10.70 -5.46 33.27
N ILE A 79 -11.48 -5.67 32.21
CA ILE A 79 -12.72 -6.42 32.21
C ILE A 79 -12.45 -7.78 31.54
N PRO A 80 -12.49 -8.92 32.30
CA PRO A 80 -12.23 -10.23 31.73
C PRO A 80 -13.19 -10.56 30.58
N THR A 81 -12.63 -11.00 29.45
CA THR A 81 -13.40 -11.41 28.29
C THR A 81 -13.04 -12.83 27.87
N LYS A 82 -14.01 -13.56 27.33
CA LYS A 82 -13.85 -14.91 26.77
C LYS A 82 -14.56 -15.01 25.43
N ILE A 83 -13.89 -15.59 24.43
CA ILE A 83 -14.50 -15.91 23.14
C ILE A 83 -14.57 -17.43 23.04
N GLU A 84 -15.78 -17.97 23.01
CA GLU A 84 -16.03 -19.40 22.91
C GLU A 84 -15.87 -19.87 21.46
N GLY A 85 -15.21 -21.02 21.27
CA GLY A 85 -14.99 -21.64 19.96
C GLY A 85 -13.86 -21.02 19.12
N ILE A 86 -13.18 -19.94 19.57
CA ILE A 86 -12.16 -19.27 18.75
C ILE A 86 -10.98 -20.18 18.40
N LYS A 87 -10.51 -21.01 19.33
CA LYS A 87 -9.36 -21.91 19.12
C LYS A 87 -9.64 -22.98 18.08
N SER A 88 -10.85 -23.48 18.00
CA SER A 88 -11.22 -24.48 16.99
C SER A 88 -11.54 -23.89 15.63
N HIS A 89 -11.79 -22.58 15.55
CA HIS A 89 -12.21 -21.92 14.32
C HIS A 89 -11.13 -21.07 13.66
N LEU A 90 -10.43 -20.23 14.42
CA LEU A 90 -9.48 -19.24 13.90
C LEU A 90 -8.09 -19.25 14.54
N ASP A 91 -7.84 -20.06 15.57
CA ASP A 91 -6.55 -20.20 16.23
C ASP A 91 -6.25 -21.68 16.35
N LEU A 92 -5.92 -22.29 15.20
CA LEU A 92 -5.77 -23.74 15.07
C LEU A 92 -4.48 -24.23 15.71
N GLU A 93 -4.51 -25.45 16.23
CA GLU A 93 -3.30 -26.19 16.56
C GLU A 93 -2.70 -26.77 15.28
N LEU A 94 -1.63 -26.16 14.78
CA LEU A 94 -0.89 -26.63 13.62
C LEU A 94 0.40 -27.32 14.08
N ASN A 95 0.62 -28.56 13.62
CA ASN A 95 1.83 -29.30 13.91
C ASN A 95 3.03 -28.63 13.24
N ARG A 96 3.95 -28.09 14.04
CA ARG A 96 5.12 -27.37 13.54
C ARG A 96 6.07 -28.30 12.79
N HIS A 97 6.24 -29.53 13.23
CA HIS A 97 7.13 -30.50 12.57
C HIS A 97 6.65 -30.86 11.16
N ASP A 98 5.36 -31.18 11.00
CA ASP A 98 4.78 -31.46 9.67
C ASP A 98 4.91 -30.27 8.73
N TYR A 99 4.77 -29.05 9.27
CA TYR A 99 4.94 -27.82 8.50
C TYR A 99 6.42 -27.62 8.09
N GLU A 100 7.37 -27.89 8.98
CA GLU A 100 8.81 -27.81 8.70
C GLU A 100 9.23 -28.80 7.61
N GLU A 101 8.79 -30.05 7.70
CA GLU A 101 9.03 -31.06 6.67
C GLU A 101 8.48 -30.64 5.31
N PHE A 102 7.28 -30.09 5.30
CA PHE A 102 6.67 -29.58 4.08
C PHE A 102 7.49 -28.43 3.48
N VAL A 103 7.87 -27.42 4.27
CA VAL A 103 8.62 -26.25 3.77
C VAL A 103 10.01 -26.68 3.27
N ASN A 104 10.71 -27.57 3.97
CA ASN A 104 11.97 -28.11 3.50
C ASN A 104 11.83 -28.80 2.15
N SER A 105 10.79 -29.61 1.98
CA SER A 105 10.50 -30.28 0.71
C SER A 105 10.07 -29.31 -0.39
N LEU A 106 9.33 -28.25 -0.04
CA LEU A 106 8.84 -27.24 -0.98
C LEU A 106 9.98 -26.42 -1.62
N TYR A 107 11.05 -26.18 -0.87
CA TYR A 107 12.19 -25.38 -1.32
C TYR A 107 13.42 -26.22 -1.68
N ASP A 108 13.33 -27.55 -1.60
CA ASP A 108 14.43 -28.43 -1.99
C ASP A 108 14.75 -28.28 -3.49
N GLY A 109 16.03 -28.08 -3.81
CA GLY A 109 16.50 -27.85 -5.17
C GLY A 109 16.20 -26.48 -5.78
N ILE A 110 15.48 -25.60 -5.07
CA ILE A 110 15.24 -24.23 -5.53
C ILE A 110 16.53 -23.40 -5.40
N THR A 111 16.87 -22.65 -6.44
CA THR A 111 18.05 -21.79 -6.46
C THR A 111 17.69 -20.33 -6.76
N THR A 112 18.53 -19.44 -6.26
CA THR A 112 18.49 -18.02 -6.63
C THR A 112 18.95 -17.81 -8.10
N ASP A 113 18.75 -16.61 -8.64
CA ASP A 113 19.26 -16.24 -9.98
C ASP A 113 20.78 -16.43 -10.13
N LYS A 114 21.52 -16.58 -9.01
CA LYS A 114 22.96 -16.84 -8.96
C LYS A 114 23.32 -18.32 -8.80
N GLY A 115 22.33 -19.20 -8.77
CA GLY A 115 22.54 -20.64 -8.58
C GLY A 115 22.79 -21.07 -7.14
N GLU A 116 22.66 -20.17 -6.16
CA GLU A 116 22.77 -20.52 -4.73
C GLU A 116 21.45 -21.12 -4.23
N PRO A 117 21.46 -22.08 -3.29
CA PRO A 117 20.25 -22.62 -2.71
C PRO A 117 19.38 -21.51 -2.10
N PHE A 118 18.08 -21.55 -2.38
CA PHE A 118 17.12 -20.62 -1.81
C PHE A 118 16.31 -21.30 -0.72
N TYR A 119 16.33 -20.72 0.47
CA TYR A 119 15.44 -21.09 1.58
C TYR A 119 14.74 -19.85 2.13
N PRO A 120 13.48 -19.96 2.58
CA PRO A 120 12.82 -18.87 3.25
C PRO A 120 13.54 -18.54 4.56
N ARG A 121 13.65 -17.24 4.84
CA ARG A 121 14.23 -16.76 6.11
C ARG A 121 13.30 -17.11 7.27
N ASP A 122 13.84 -17.21 8.48
CA ASP A 122 13.09 -17.62 9.67
C ASP A 122 11.77 -16.85 9.87
N TYR A 123 11.78 -15.55 9.64
CA TYR A 123 10.57 -14.73 9.75
C TYR A 123 9.56 -14.97 8.61
N GLN A 124 10.02 -15.34 7.40
CA GLN A 124 9.14 -15.70 6.28
C GLN A 124 8.47 -17.04 6.55
N TYR A 125 9.23 -17.97 7.08
CA TYR A 125 8.76 -19.24 7.58
C TYR A 125 7.71 -19.06 8.67
N GLU A 126 8.00 -18.23 9.69
CA GLU A 126 7.09 -17.95 10.81
C GLU A 126 5.83 -17.19 10.34
N GLY A 127 5.95 -16.25 9.40
CA GLY A 127 4.80 -15.54 8.83
C GLY A 127 3.81 -16.49 8.16
N ALA A 128 4.27 -17.35 7.25
CA ALA A 128 3.40 -18.34 6.62
C ALA A 128 2.78 -19.32 7.65
N PHE A 129 3.56 -19.74 8.67
CA PHE A 129 3.05 -20.58 9.75
C PHE A 129 1.91 -19.91 10.53
N ARG A 130 2.09 -18.64 10.91
CA ARG A 130 1.04 -17.85 11.62
C ARG A 130 -0.19 -17.68 10.77
N ALA A 131 -0.02 -17.36 9.48
CA ALA A 131 -1.12 -17.23 8.56
C ALA A 131 -1.97 -18.51 8.46
N LEU A 132 -1.33 -19.66 8.42
CA LEU A 132 -2.00 -20.97 8.43
C LEU A 132 -2.71 -21.23 9.75
N LYS A 133 -2.04 -20.95 10.88
CA LYS A 133 -2.58 -21.15 12.22
C LYS A 133 -3.83 -20.30 12.46
N TYR A 134 -3.78 -19.03 12.09
CA TYR A 134 -4.89 -18.09 12.37
C TYR A 134 -5.94 -18.01 11.27
N LYS A 135 -5.80 -18.71 10.17
CA LYS A 135 -6.75 -18.80 9.04
C LYS A 135 -7.21 -17.46 8.46
N PHE A 136 -7.53 -16.49 9.29
CA PHE A 136 -8.02 -15.16 8.94
C PHE A 136 -7.19 -14.11 9.69
N CYS A 137 -6.20 -13.55 9.02
CA CYS A 137 -5.27 -12.63 9.66
C CYS A 137 -4.58 -11.71 8.66
N CYS A 138 -3.92 -10.69 9.19
CA CYS A 138 -3.00 -9.86 8.42
C CYS A 138 -1.64 -9.73 9.13
N GLU A 139 -0.60 -9.38 8.36
CA GLU A 139 0.75 -9.20 8.84
C GLU A 139 1.35 -7.90 8.31
N GLU A 140 1.95 -7.11 9.21
CA GLU A 140 2.71 -5.92 8.87
C GLU A 140 4.18 -6.28 8.68
N LEU A 141 4.59 -6.32 7.44
CA LEU A 141 5.92 -6.76 7.04
C LEU A 141 6.62 -5.65 6.26
N ALA A 142 7.73 -5.16 6.77
CA ALA A 142 8.51 -4.11 6.12
C ALA A 142 8.72 -4.39 4.63
N THR A 143 8.83 -3.34 3.83
CA THR A 143 9.16 -3.47 2.41
C THR A 143 10.47 -4.24 2.27
N SER A 144 10.59 -5.08 1.23
CA SER A 144 11.73 -5.98 1.00
C SER A 144 11.84 -7.19 1.94
N SER A 145 10.84 -7.45 2.79
CA SER A 145 10.77 -8.67 3.61
C SER A 145 10.52 -9.96 2.82
N GLY A 146 10.23 -9.88 1.51
CA GLY A 146 9.94 -11.06 0.68
C GLY A 146 8.52 -11.60 0.86
N LYS A 147 7.52 -10.75 0.96
CA LYS A 147 6.08 -11.09 1.07
C LYS A 147 5.64 -12.16 0.06
N THR A 148 6.19 -12.15 -1.14
CA THR A 148 5.89 -13.15 -2.19
C THR A 148 6.24 -14.58 -1.78
N SER A 149 7.36 -14.79 -1.07
CA SER A 149 7.75 -16.10 -0.54
C SER A 149 6.76 -16.56 0.55
N ILE A 150 6.29 -15.66 1.41
CA ILE A 150 5.27 -15.98 2.42
C ILE A 150 3.96 -16.41 1.76
N PHE A 151 3.48 -15.67 0.74
CA PHE A 151 2.31 -16.07 -0.04
C PHE A 151 2.51 -17.42 -0.72
N TYR A 152 3.67 -17.63 -1.35
CA TYR A 152 3.96 -18.90 -2.02
C TYR A 152 3.90 -20.08 -1.05
N THR A 153 4.59 -19.99 0.09
CA THR A 153 4.56 -21.03 1.13
C THR A 153 3.15 -21.27 1.66
N TYR A 154 2.43 -20.20 1.99
CA TYR A 154 1.07 -20.26 2.50
C TYR A 154 0.10 -20.94 1.54
N PHE A 155 0.04 -20.50 0.29
CA PHE A 155 -0.84 -21.08 -0.71
C PHE A 155 -0.44 -22.52 -1.05
N SER A 156 0.87 -22.81 -1.17
CA SER A 156 1.37 -24.13 -1.49
C SER A 156 1.06 -25.15 -0.41
N TYR A 157 1.14 -24.77 0.88
CA TYR A 157 0.72 -25.64 1.97
C TYR A 157 -0.78 -25.97 1.89
N LEU A 158 -1.62 -24.96 1.65
CA LEU A 158 -3.07 -25.16 1.54
C LEU A 158 -3.45 -26.02 0.33
N LYS A 159 -2.73 -25.88 -0.77
CA LYS A 159 -2.90 -26.77 -1.94
C LYS A 159 -2.44 -28.19 -1.64
N HIS A 160 -1.30 -28.36 -1.00
CA HIS A 160 -0.80 -29.67 -0.57
C HIS A 160 -1.80 -30.39 0.37
N LYS A 161 -2.49 -29.65 1.24
CA LYS A 161 -3.54 -30.19 2.11
C LYS A 161 -4.90 -30.35 1.41
N GLY A 162 -5.01 -30.11 0.11
CA GLY A 162 -6.25 -30.28 -0.67
C GLY A 162 -7.31 -29.20 -0.46
N ILE A 163 -7.00 -28.13 0.30
CA ILE A 163 -7.90 -26.99 0.54
C ILE A 163 -8.03 -26.12 -0.72
N VAL A 164 -6.97 -26.06 -1.52
CA VAL A 164 -6.97 -25.40 -2.84
C VAL A 164 -6.90 -26.46 -3.94
N ASN A 165 -7.81 -26.38 -4.87
CA ASN A 165 -7.86 -27.18 -6.09
C ASN A 165 -8.70 -26.44 -7.16
N LYS A 166 -8.99 -27.06 -8.31
CA LYS A 166 -9.78 -26.42 -9.37
C LYS A 166 -11.24 -26.10 -8.99
N ASP A 167 -11.82 -26.81 -8.01
CA ASP A 167 -13.19 -26.57 -7.53
C ASP A 167 -13.25 -25.62 -6.33
N LYS A 168 -12.12 -25.46 -5.63
CA LYS A 168 -11.90 -24.55 -4.49
C LYS A 168 -10.65 -23.73 -4.76
N LYS A 169 -10.81 -22.66 -5.51
CA LYS A 169 -9.69 -21.87 -6.04
C LYS A 169 -9.07 -20.94 -5.00
N ALA A 170 -7.85 -20.51 -5.29
CA ALA A 170 -7.17 -19.43 -4.59
C ALA A 170 -7.27 -18.10 -5.37
N LEU A 171 -7.43 -16.98 -4.65
CA LEU A 171 -7.36 -15.63 -5.18
C LEU A 171 -6.18 -14.89 -4.55
N LEU A 172 -5.33 -14.27 -5.38
CA LEU A 172 -4.33 -13.32 -4.90
C LEU A 172 -4.52 -11.96 -5.56
N ILE A 173 -4.88 -10.97 -4.74
CA ILE A 173 -5.06 -9.58 -5.18
C ILE A 173 -3.75 -8.84 -4.97
N VAL A 174 -3.19 -8.28 -6.06
CA VAL A 174 -1.98 -7.48 -6.03
C VAL A 174 -2.25 -6.02 -6.45
N PRO A 175 -1.43 -5.06 -6.03
CA PRO A 175 -1.73 -3.63 -6.19
C PRO A 175 -1.72 -3.10 -7.63
N ASN A 176 -1.03 -3.78 -8.57
CA ASN A 176 -0.94 -3.34 -9.97
C ASN A 176 -0.64 -4.48 -10.93
N VAL A 177 -0.84 -4.23 -12.24
CA VAL A 177 -0.69 -5.21 -13.31
C VAL A 177 0.75 -5.75 -13.46
N GLY A 178 1.76 -4.93 -13.23
CA GLY A 178 3.16 -5.36 -13.27
C GLY A 178 3.42 -6.47 -12.24
N LEU A 179 2.87 -6.33 -11.05
CA LEU A 179 2.97 -7.33 -9.99
C LEU A 179 2.17 -8.61 -10.28
N VAL A 180 1.09 -8.55 -11.08
CA VAL A 180 0.39 -9.78 -11.50
C VAL A 180 1.34 -10.74 -12.21
N ASN A 181 2.05 -10.25 -13.22
CA ASN A 181 2.98 -11.07 -14.00
C ASN A 181 4.21 -11.47 -13.19
N GLN A 182 4.76 -10.53 -12.39
CA GLN A 182 5.92 -10.79 -11.53
C GLN A 182 5.62 -11.87 -10.50
N THR A 183 4.46 -11.80 -9.84
CA THR A 183 4.05 -12.79 -8.84
C THR A 183 3.80 -14.14 -9.46
N ALA A 184 3.12 -14.21 -10.61
CA ALA A 184 2.91 -15.47 -11.33
C ALA A 184 4.24 -16.10 -11.78
N LYS A 185 5.20 -15.28 -12.25
CA LYS A 185 6.56 -15.75 -12.58
C LYS A 185 7.29 -16.28 -11.34
N ALA A 186 7.20 -15.58 -10.22
CA ALA A 186 7.83 -16.01 -8.96
C ALA A 186 7.27 -17.35 -8.47
N PHE A 187 5.95 -17.56 -8.55
CA PHE A 187 5.34 -18.86 -8.20
C PHE A 187 5.81 -20.01 -9.08
N ARG A 188 6.04 -19.77 -10.37
CA ARG A 188 6.62 -20.77 -11.28
C ARG A 188 8.10 -21.04 -10.96
N ASN A 189 8.86 -20.00 -10.65
CA ASN A 189 10.29 -20.14 -10.32
C ASN A 189 10.53 -20.85 -8.98
N PHE A 190 9.59 -20.74 -8.03
CA PHE A 190 9.65 -21.45 -6.76
C PHE A 190 9.14 -22.92 -6.88
N SER A 191 8.55 -23.30 -8.02
CA SER A 191 8.06 -24.67 -8.19
C SER A 191 9.21 -25.64 -8.43
N ASN A 192 9.30 -26.68 -7.57
CA ASN A 192 10.24 -27.79 -7.72
C ASN A 192 9.54 -29.10 -8.11
N GLY A 193 8.25 -29.02 -8.53
CA GLY A 193 7.43 -30.19 -8.85
C GLY A 193 6.62 -30.75 -7.68
N LEU A 194 6.90 -30.38 -6.42
CA LEU A 194 6.10 -30.81 -5.26
C LEU A 194 4.68 -30.22 -5.30
N VAL A 195 4.58 -28.92 -5.67
CA VAL A 195 3.30 -28.23 -5.83
C VAL A 195 3.32 -27.47 -7.15
N GLU A 196 2.56 -27.94 -8.13
CA GLU A 196 2.40 -27.25 -9.40
C GLU A 196 1.17 -26.35 -9.38
N TRP A 197 1.28 -25.14 -9.96
CA TRP A 197 0.23 -24.16 -9.97
C TRP A 197 -0.26 -23.90 -11.39
N ASN A 198 -1.57 -24.15 -11.63
CA ASN A 198 -2.26 -23.64 -12.81
C ASN A 198 -2.81 -22.25 -12.50
N ILE A 199 -2.11 -21.19 -12.95
CA ILE A 199 -2.39 -19.80 -12.61
C ILE A 199 -3.07 -19.08 -13.76
N HIS A 200 -4.28 -18.55 -13.52
CA HIS A 200 -4.93 -17.59 -14.40
C HIS A 200 -4.59 -16.16 -13.98
N THR A 201 -3.95 -15.38 -14.85
CA THR A 201 -3.60 -13.97 -14.59
C THR A 201 -4.59 -13.05 -15.28
N VAL A 202 -5.18 -12.11 -14.53
CA VAL A 202 -6.15 -11.14 -15.05
C VAL A 202 -5.66 -9.72 -14.77
N GLY A 203 -5.37 -8.97 -15.85
CA GLY A 203 -4.94 -7.57 -15.74
C GLY A 203 -4.16 -7.08 -16.96
N GLY A 204 -4.34 -5.80 -17.32
CA GLY A 204 -3.69 -5.15 -18.45
C GLY A 204 -4.25 -5.54 -19.82
N LYS A 205 -3.61 -5.04 -20.89
CA LYS A 205 -4.08 -5.22 -22.28
C LYS A 205 -4.10 -6.69 -22.76
N LYS A 206 -3.31 -7.58 -22.14
CA LYS A 206 -3.18 -9.00 -22.53
C LYS A 206 -3.81 -9.97 -21.53
N GLY A 207 -4.25 -9.50 -20.36
CA GLY A 207 -4.82 -10.30 -19.28
C GLY A 207 -6.32 -10.09 -19.16
N GLU A 208 -7.10 -10.37 -20.22
CA GLU A 208 -8.56 -10.40 -20.13
C GLU A 208 -8.99 -11.65 -19.36
N PHE A 209 -10.12 -11.57 -18.67
CA PHE A 209 -10.71 -12.72 -18.01
C PHE A 209 -11.18 -13.73 -19.06
N ASP A 210 -10.64 -14.93 -18.99
CA ASP A 210 -10.95 -16.06 -19.85
C ASP A 210 -11.67 -17.13 -19.01
N PRO A 211 -12.97 -17.36 -19.25
CA PRO A 211 -13.76 -18.32 -18.47
C PRO A 211 -13.19 -19.75 -18.53
N ASP A 212 -12.70 -20.21 -19.70
CA ASP A 212 -12.21 -21.57 -19.85
C ASP A 212 -10.92 -21.78 -19.02
N LYS A 213 -10.02 -20.78 -19.03
CA LYS A 213 -8.83 -20.80 -18.17
C LYS A 213 -9.17 -20.69 -16.70
N PHE A 214 -10.24 -19.95 -16.37
CA PHE A 214 -10.69 -19.82 -14.99
C PHE A 214 -11.25 -21.14 -14.47
N GLU A 215 -12.01 -21.89 -15.26
CA GLU A 215 -12.52 -23.21 -14.88
C GLU A 215 -11.40 -24.19 -14.55
N GLU A 216 -10.31 -24.16 -15.29
CA GLU A 216 -9.20 -25.11 -15.13
C GLU A 216 -8.15 -24.65 -14.09
N CYS A 217 -8.13 -23.37 -13.69
CA CYS A 217 -7.08 -22.88 -12.81
C CYS A 217 -7.31 -23.26 -11.34
N ASP A 218 -6.20 -23.37 -10.61
CA ASP A 218 -6.19 -23.49 -9.14
C ASP A 218 -6.12 -22.14 -8.44
N MET A 219 -5.55 -21.15 -9.15
CA MET A 219 -5.31 -19.81 -8.60
C MET A 219 -5.57 -18.74 -9.66
N MET A 220 -6.22 -17.67 -9.23
CA MET A 220 -6.29 -16.42 -9.97
C MET A 220 -5.43 -15.34 -9.31
N ILE A 221 -4.55 -14.69 -10.08
CA ILE A 221 -3.79 -13.52 -9.66
C ILE A 221 -4.28 -12.31 -10.45
N THR A 222 -4.72 -11.27 -9.73
CA THR A 222 -5.37 -10.12 -10.36
C THR A 222 -5.15 -8.83 -9.59
N THR A 223 -5.50 -7.69 -10.18
CA THR A 223 -5.65 -6.43 -9.46
C THR A 223 -7.11 -6.21 -9.06
N TYR A 224 -7.35 -5.41 -8.01
CA TYR A 224 -8.72 -5.09 -7.62
C TYR A 224 -9.50 -4.37 -8.73
N GLN A 225 -8.84 -3.52 -9.54
CA GLN A 225 -9.46 -2.85 -10.67
C GLN A 225 -9.90 -3.85 -11.75
N SER A 226 -9.04 -4.83 -12.06
CA SER A 226 -9.36 -5.87 -13.04
C SER A 226 -10.47 -6.78 -12.53
N MET A 227 -10.46 -7.11 -11.23
CA MET A 227 -11.50 -7.93 -10.60
C MET A 227 -12.88 -7.26 -10.67
N LEU A 228 -12.96 -5.96 -10.42
CA LEU A 228 -14.22 -5.22 -10.53
C LEU A 228 -14.72 -5.07 -11.97
N ASN A 229 -13.84 -5.25 -12.97
CA ASN A 229 -14.14 -5.12 -14.40
C ASN A 229 -14.26 -6.49 -15.12
N LEU A 230 -14.62 -7.55 -14.41
CA LEU A 230 -14.66 -8.92 -14.96
C LEU A 230 -15.77 -9.18 -15.99
N VAL A 231 -16.49 -8.16 -16.46
CA VAL A 231 -17.49 -8.34 -17.52
C VAL A 231 -16.77 -8.53 -18.85
N PRO A 232 -16.93 -9.67 -19.54
CA PRO A 232 -16.32 -9.88 -20.84
C PRO A 232 -16.84 -8.86 -21.86
N LYS A 233 -15.97 -8.26 -22.64
CA LYS A 233 -16.33 -7.32 -23.72
C LYS A 233 -17.38 -7.87 -24.69
N CYS A 234 -17.38 -9.18 -24.94
CA CYS A 234 -18.40 -9.81 -25.77
C CYS A 234 -19.81 -9.73 -25.18
N LEU A 235 -19.95 -9.73 -23.86
CA LEU A 235 -21.23 -9.53 -23.15
C LEU A 235 -21.60 -8.04 -23.09
N GLU A 236 -20.63 -7.14 -22.95
CA GLU A 236 -20.87 -5.69 -23.03
C GLU A 236 -21.44 -5.30 -24.38
N ASN A 237 -20.82 -5.76 -25.47
CA ASN A 237 -21.29 -5.49 -26.84
C ASN A 237 -22.67 -6.09 -27.13
N LYS A 238 -22.97 -7.31 -26.64
CA LYS A 238 -24.30 -7.91 -26.75
C LYS A 238 -25.34 -7.15 -25.94
N LEU A 239 -24.98 -6.70 -24.74
CA LEU A 239 -25.86 -5.94 -23.88
C LEU A 239 -26.13 -4.54 -24.45
N GLU A 240 -25.10 -3.84 -24.92
CA GLU A 240 -25.24 -2.55 -25.59
C GLU A 240 -26.16 -2.67 -26.81
N ASN A 241 -25.97 -3.69 -27.63
CA ASN A 241 -26.82 -3.94 -28.79
C ASN A 241 -28.28 -4.27 -28.44
N LEU A 242 -28.53 -5.01 -27.33
CA LEU A 242 -29.87 -5.32 -26.83
C LEU A 242 -30.57 -4.06 -26.26
N ILE A 243 -29.83 -3.24 -25.54
CA ILE A 243 -30.33 -1.99 -24.97
C ILE A 243 -30.59 -0.96 -26.08
N MET A 244 -29.68 -0.85 -27.07
CA MET A 244 -29.82 0.02 -28.23
C MET A 244 -31.05 -0.30 -29.06
N LYS A 245 -31.47 -1.56 -29.14
CA LYS A 245 -32.70 -1.97 -29.84
C LYS A 245 -33.99 -1.63 -29.09
N ARG A 246 -33.95 -1.39 -27.78
CA ARG A 246 -35.12 -1.19 -26.93
C ARG A 246 -35.46 0.28 -26.61
N ILE A 247 -34.56 1.24 -26.90
CA ILE A 247 -34.74 2.66 -26.48
C ILE A 247 -35.03 3.53 -27.69
N LYS A 248 -36.14 4.28 -27.65
CA LYS A 248 -36.53 5.26 -28.68
C LYS A 248 -35.68 6.55 -28.61
N LYS A 249 -35.38 7.12 -29.78
CA LYS A 249 -34.64 8.38 -29.94
C LYS A 249 -35.29 9.51 -29.11
N GLY A 250 -34.57 10.07 -28.14
CA GLY A 250 -35.00 11.23 -27.37
C GLY A 250 -34.70 11.24 -25.86
N GLU A 251 -34.16 10.13 -25.32
CA GLU A 251 -33.89 9.96 -23.87
C GLU A 251 -32.41 9.61 -23.56
N GLU A 252 -31.45 10.37 -24.12
CA GLU A 252 -30.03 9.98 -24.13
C GLU A 252 -29.36 9.99 -22.73
N GLU A 253 -29.69 10.95 -21.86
CA GLU A 253 -29.12 11.02 -20.50
C GLU A 253 -29.71 9.93 -19.57
N LYS A 254 -31.02 9.70 -19.63
CA LYS A 254 -31.70 8.63 -18.89
C LYS A 254 -31.21 7.25 -19.34
N ARG A 255 -30.91 7.14 -20.63
CA ARG A 255 -30.37 5.97 -21.30
C ARG A 255 -28.96 5.61 -20.80
N GLN A 256 -28.05 6.60 -20.66
CA GLN A 256 -26.70 6.35 -20.12
C GLN A 256 -26.76 5.90 -18.65
N SER A 257 -27.63 6.51 -17.84
CA SER A 257 -27.84 6.12 -16.45
C SER A 257 -28.39 4.68 -16.33
N ASP A 258 -29.34 4.29 -17.17
CA ASP A 258 -29.95 2.95 -17.17
C ASP A 258 -28.94 1.88 -17.67
N ILE A 259 -28.15 2.18 -18.69
CA ILE A 259 -27.07 1.32 -19.16
C ILE A 259 -26.04 1.12 -18.05
N MET A 260 -25.64 2.19 -17.38
CA MET A 260 -24.66 2.14 -16.30
C MET A 260 -25.17 1.34 -15.09
N ASN A 261 -26.46 1.49 -14.74
CA ASN A 261 -27.10 0.70 -13.68
C ASN A 261 -27.21 -0.79 -14.02
N ILE A 262 -27.51 -1.13 -15.27
CA ILE A 262 -27.58 -2.54 -15.72
C ILE A 262 -26.19 -3.14 -15.77
N LYS A 263 -25.18 -2.42 -16.31
CA LYS A 263 -23.78 -2.85 -16.29
C LYS A 263 -23.30 -3.10 -14.85
N ARG A 264 -23.61 -2.20 -13.94
CA ARG A 264 -23.25 -2.34 -12.51
C ARG A 264 -23.94 -3.55 -11.85
N LYS A 265 -25.21 -3.80 -12.12
CA LYS A 265 -25.92 -4.98 -11.57
C LYS A 265 -25.35 -6.30 -12.11
N LEU A 266 -25.02 -6.36 -13.40
CA LEU A 266 -24.42 -7.54 -14.01
C LEU A 266 -22.99 -7.77 -13.52
N SER A 267 -22.20 -6.71 -13.40
CA SER A 267 -20.84 -6.79 -12.82
C SER A 267 -20.88 -7.31 -11.39
N ASN A 268 -21.81 -6.81 -10.56
CA ASN A 268 -21.96 -7.25 -9.17
C ASN A 268 -22.40 -8.72 -9.08
N SER A 269 -23.37 -9.15 -9.89
CA SER A 269 -23.83 -10.54 -9.90
C SER A 269 -22.69 -11.48 -10.29
N ARG A 270 -21.97 -11.16 -11.37
CA ARG A 270 -20.87 -12.00 -11.85
C ARG A 270 -19.66 -11.97 -10.91
N LEU A 271 -19.37 -10.83 -10.28
CA LEU A 271 -18.34 -10.74 -9.25
C LEU A 271 -18.66 -11.71 -8.10
N MET A 272 -19.91 -11.77 -7.65
CA MET A 272 -20.33 -12.69 -6.60
C MET A 272 -20.19 -14.16 -7.02
N ASP A 273 -20.57 -14.51 -8.26
CA ASP A 273 -20.45 -15.88 -8.78
C ASP A 273 -18.98 -16.31 -8.80
N ILE A 274 -18.09 -15.51 -9.41
CA ILE A 274 -16.67 -15.80 -9.48
C ILE A 274 -16.02 -15.82 -8.08
N CYS A 275 -16.35 -14.85 -7.23
CA CYS A 275 -15.81 -14.76 -5.88
C CYS A 275 -16.25 -15.93 -4.98
N SER A 276 -17.37 -16.56 -5.26
CA SER A 276 -17.86 -17.72 -4.50
C SER A 276 -17.01 -18.99 -4.70
N GLU A 277 -16.20 -19.05 -5.75
CA GLU A 277 -15.30 -20.18 -6.02
C GLU A 277 -13.99 -20.12 -5.23
N PHE A 278 -13.68 -18.96 -4.60
CA PHE A 278 -12.44 -18.82 -3.84
C PHE A 278 -12.58 -19.29 -2.40
N SER A 279 -11.84 -20.34 -2.06
CA SER A 279 -11.69 -20.84 -0.68
C SER A 279 -10.53 -20.17 0.07
N VAL A 280 -9.53 -19.69 -0.65
CA VAL A 280 -8.35 -19.02 -0.07
C VAL A 280 -8.13 -17.67 -0.74
N VAL A 281 -7.99 -16.60 0.05
CA VAL A 281 -7.84 -15.24 -0.44
C VAL A 281 -6.59 -14.59 0.14
N GLY A 282 -5.69 -14.13 -0.72
CA GLY A 282 -4.53 -13.32 -0.35
C GLY A 282 -4.69 -11.87 -0.84
N VAL A 283 -4.26 -10.92 -0.05
CA VAL A 283 -4.26 -9.49 -0.41
C VAL A 283 -2.89 -8.90 -0.16
N ASP A 284 -2.17 -8.56 -1.21
CA ASP A 284 -0.95 -7.76 -1.10
C ASP A 284 -1.31 -6.27 -1.00
N GLU A 285 -0.53 -5.55 -0.19
CA GLU A 285 -0.84 -4.18 0.25
C GLU A 285 -2.23 -4.07 0.91
N ALA A 286 -2.48 -4.96 1.86
CA ALA A 286 -3.76 -5.13 2.56
C ALA A 286 -4.26 -3.87 3.28
N HIS A 287 -3.40 -2.87 3.54
CA HIS A 287 -3.84 -1.55 4.02
C HIS A 287 -4.85 -0.88 3.07
N LYS A 288 -4.89 -1.27 1.79
CA LYS A 288 -5.88 -0.78 0.82
C LYS A 288 -7.28 -1.39 1.03
N ALA A 289 -7.39 -2.47 1.81
CA ALA A 289 -8.69 -3.10 2.12
C ALA A 289 -9.63 -2.20 2.95
N ARG A 290 -9.14 -1.10 3.51
CA ARG A 290 -9.96 -0.03 4.09
C ARG A 290 -10.86 0.66 3.05
N GLY A 291 -10.47 0.65 1.76
CA GLY A 291 -11.26 1.23 0.67
C GLY A 291 -12.39 0.29 0.22
N ASN A 292 -13.50 0.86 -0.27
CA ASN A 292 -14.69 0.10 -0.65
C ASN A 292 -14.42 -0.90 -1.77
N SER A 293 -13.60 -0.55 -2.76
CA SER A 293 -13.35 -1.42 -3.93
C SER A 293 -12.77 -2.80 -3.58
N ILE A 294 -11.80 -2.86 -2.66
CA ILE A 294 -11.27 -4.14 -2.18
C ILE A 294 -12.26 -4.75 -1.18
N GLY A 295 -12.91 -3.93 -0.35
CA GLY A 295 -13.97 -4.37 0.55
C GLY A 295 -15.05 -5.16 -0.17
N ASP A 296 -15.61 -4.61 -1.25
CA ASP A 296 -16.66 -5.26 -2.06
C ASP A 296 -16.23 -6.64 -2.60
N ILE A 297 -14.98 -6.78 -3.02
CA ILE A 297 -14.42 -8.06 -3.48
C ILE A 297 -14.33 -9.04 -2.31
N LEU A 298 -13.76 -8.62 -1.18
CA LEU A 298 -13.57 -9.49 -0.01
C LEU A 298 -14.89 -9.94 0.62
N GLU A 299 -15.92 -9.09 0.59
CA GLU A 299 -17.28 -9.39 1.02
C GLU A 299 -17.99 -10.34 0.04
N SER A 300 -17.66 -10.25 -1.27
CA SER A 300 -18.18 -11.15 -2.30
C SER A 300 -17.58 -12.55 -2.23
N CYS A 301 -16.39 -12.72 -1.70
CA CYS A 301 -15.77 -14.03 -1.45
C CYS A 301 -16.43 -14.72 -0.22
N ARG A 302 -17.64 -15.26 -0.39
CA ARG A 302 -18.44 -15.78 0.72
C ARG A 302 -17.99 -17.15 1.24
N ASN A 303 -17.33 -17.94 0.40
CA ASN A 303 -16.94 -19.33 0.69
C ASN A 303 -15.49 -19.46 1.15
N TRP A 304 -14.88 -18.35 1.60
CA TRP A 304 -13.51 -18.38 2.07
C TRP A 304 -13.35 -19.26 3.33
N GLU A 305 -12.30 -20.06 3.33
CA GLU A 305 -11.83 -20.82 4.49
C GLU A 305 -10.60 -20.17 5.12
N TYR A 306 -9.77 -19.51 4.29
CA TYR A 306 -8.54 -18.84 4.69
C TYR A 306 -8.41 -17.46 4.02
N LYS A 307 -8.00 -16.45 4.80
CA LYS A 307 -7.63 -15.13 4.27
C LYS A 307 -6.33 -14.63 4.88
N LEU A 308 -5.44 -14.10 4.04
CA LEU A 308 -4.18 -13.50 4.46
C LEU A 308 -3.99 -12.13 3.81
N GLY A 309 -3.84 -11.10 4.63
CA GLY A 309 -3.45 -9.76 4.20
C GLY A 309 -1.99 -9.48 4.55
N LEU A 310 -1.16 -9.09 3.58
CA LEU A 310 0.21 -8.64 3.83
C LEU A 310 0.37 -7.17 3.43
N SER A 311 1.10 -6.39 4.22
CA SER A 311 1.46 -5.01 3.87
C SER A 311 2.66 -4.52 4.67
N GLY A 312 3.39 -3.52 4.15
CA GLY A 312 4.43 -2.80 4.90
C GLY A 312 3.90 -1.71 5.84
N THR A 313 2.60 -1.42 5.82
CA THR A 313 2.00 -0.25 6.47
C THR A 313 0.57 -0.54 6.91
N MET A 314 0.40 -1.29 8.00
CA MET A 314 -0.92 -1.63 8.53
C MET A 314 -1.42 -0.63 9.58
N LYS A 315 -0.54 -0.28 10.53
CA LYS A 315 -0.86 0.57 11.68
C LYS A 315 -0.74 2.06 11.33
N ILE A 316 -1.61 2.54 10.44
CA ILE A 316 -1.67 3.96 10.12
C ILE A 316 -2.92 4.55 10.77
N ASP A 317 -2.74 5.66 11.51
CA ASP A 317 -3.82 6.42 12.13
C ASP A 317 -4.78 5.56 13.00
N LEU A 318 -4.24 4.91 14.03
CA LEU A 318 -4.99 4.04 14.96
C LEU A 318 -6.17 4.74 15.67
N GLU A 319 -6.20 6.07 15.66
CA GLU A 319 -7.30 6.86 16.23
C GLU A 319 -8.59 6.79 15.38
N PHE A 320 -8.46 6.43 14.10
CA PHE A 320 -9.56 6.38 13.15
C PHE A 320 -10.03 4.95 12.88
N SER A 321 -11.19 4.85 12.26
CA SER A 321 -11.84 3.59 11.90
C SER A 321 -11.08 2.76 10.85
N ASP A 322 -10.16 3.36 10.10
CA ASP A 322 -9.44 2.72 8.98
C ASP A 322 -8.78 1.38 9.35
N PHE A 323 -8.16 1.31 10.53
CA PHE A 323 -7.48 0.09 11.00
C PHE A 323 -8.49 -1.02 11.34
N PHE A 324 -9.60 -0.67 11.98
CA PHE A 324 -10.67 -1.61 12.28
C PHE A 324 -11.36 -2.11 11.01
N THR A 325 -11.64 -1.22 10.06
CA THR A 325 -12.19 -1.59 8.73
C THR A 325 -11.27 -2.56 7.99
N MET A 326 -9.96 -2.35 8.05
CA MET A 326 -9.00 -3.26 7.44
C MET A 326 -9.03 -4.63 8.14
N GLN A 327 -8.99 -4.68 9.48
CA GLN A 327 -9.03 -5.93 10.23
C GLN A 327 -10.37 -6.69 10.06
N GLU A 328 -11.49 -5.99 9.99
CA GLU A 328 -12.78 -6.57 9.68
C GLU A 328 -12.73 -7.40 8.39
N ARG A 329 -12.02 -6.91 7.37
CA ARG A 329 -11.96 -7.49 6.02
C ARG A 329 -10.83 -8.48 5.80
N THR A 330 -9.69 -8.30 6.51
CA THR A 330 -8.47 -9.11 6.33
C THR A 330 -8.05 -9.88 7.56
N GLY A 331 -8.78 -9.76 8.66
CA GLY A 331 -8.45 -10.38 9.93
C GLY A 331 -7.50 -9.56 10.81
N PRO A 332 -7.30 -9.98 12.06
CA PRO A 332 -6.46 -9.29 13.02
C PRO A 332 -4.99 -9.31 12.62
N LEU A 333 -4.25 -8.30 13.07
CA LEU A 333 -2.80 -8.24 12.92
C LEU A 333 -2.13 -9.26 13.86
N VAL A 334 -1.43 -10.24 13.27
CA VAL A 334 -0.82 -11.35 14.01
C VAL A 334 0.71 -11.30 14.05
N MET A 335 1.32 -10.55 13.13
CA MET A 335 2.77 -10.38 13.07
C MET A 335 3.12 -8.96 12.62
N THR A 336 4.16 -8.40 13.22
CA THR A 336 4.78 -7.14 12.80
C THR A 336 6.28 -7.35 12.66
N LEU A 337 6.84 -6.99 11.50
CA LEU A 337 8.26 -7.03 11.19
C LEU A 337 8.72 -5.65 10.76
N SER A 338 9.59 -5.01 11.54
CA SER A 338 10.09 -3.67 11.26
C SER A 338 11.21 -3.65 10.22
N ALA A 339 11.45 -2.48 9.62
CA ALA A 339 12.63 -2.25 8.78
C ALA A 339 13.94 -2.45 9.57
N LYS A 340 13.94 -2.00 10.82
CA LYS A 340 15.07 -2.15 11.74
C LYS A 340 15.47 -3.62 11.92
N PHE A 341 14.49 -4.52 12.11
CA PHE A 341 14.78 -5.95 12.21
C PHE A 341 15.52 -6.48 10.97
N LEU A 342 15.11 -6.06 9.76
CA LEU A 342 15.77 -6.49 8.52
C LEU A 342 17.21 -5.99 8.43
N ILE A 343 17.46 -4.77 8.90
CA ILE A 343 18.79 -4.15 8.93
C ILE A 343 19.68 -4.87 9.95
N ASP A 344 19.20 -5.06 11.18
CA ASP A 344 19.96 -5.65 12.28
C ASP A 344 20.34 -7.13 12.04
N ASN A 345 19.65 -7.82 11.15
CA ASN A 345 19.92 -9.19 10.75
C ASN A 345 20.58 -9.30 9.36
N ASP A 346 21.14 -8.22 8.82
CA ASP A 346 21.82 -8.18 7.51
C ASP A 346 20.93 -8.61 6.32
N TYR A 347 19.61 -8.52 6.46
CA TYR A 347 18.64 -8.83 5.42
C TYR A 347 18.37 -7.63 4.51
N SER A 348 18.84 -6.44 4.90
CA SER A 348 18.68 -5.18 4.21
C SER A 348 19.90 -4.29 4.47
N PRO A 349 20.31 -3.43 3.53
CA PRO A 349 21.33 -2.43 3.79
C PRO A 349 20.87 -1.44 4.86
N GLU A 350 21.84 -0.81 5.54
CA GLU A 350 21.57 0.32 6.43
C GLU A 350 20.96 1.49 5.66
N ILE A 351 19.99 2.15 6.27
CA ILE A 351 19.39 3.38 5.73
C ILE A 351 19.88 4.57 6.53
N LYS A 352 20.55 5.50 5.85
CA LYS A 352 21.07 6.74 6.45
C LYS A 352 20.36 7.96 5.87
N ILE A 353 19.84 8.82 6.72
CA ILE A 353 19.06 10.00 6.32
C ILE A 353 19.95 11.24 6.42
N LYS A 354 20.02 12.01 5.36
CA LYS A 354 20.70 13.31 5.33
C LYS A 354 19.74 14.41 4.91
N GLN A 355 19.41 15.29 5.85
CA GLN A 355 18.54 16.43 5.58
C GLN A 355 19.34 17.61 5.04
N VAL A 356 18.85 18.23 3.97
CA VAL A 356 19.47 19.40 3.35
C VAL A 356 18.44 20.53 3.26
N TYR A 357 18.63 21.56 4.08
CA TYR A 357 17.78 22.75 4.09
C TYR A 357 18.32 23.77 3.09
N LEU A 358 17.49 24.17 2.14
CA LEU A 358 17.79 25.17 1.13
C LEU A 358 17.25 26.53 1.57
N GLU A 359 18.15 27.50 1.72
CA GLU A 359 17.81 28.86 2.09
C GLU A 359 17.73 29.72 0.83
N TYR A 360 16.57 30.32 0.61
CA TYR A 360 16.25 31.16 -0.56
C TYR A 360 16.69 32.60 -0.34
N ASP A 361 17.10 33.26 -1.42
CA ASP A 361 17.47 34.67 -1.38
C ASP A 361 16.21 35.53 -1.16
N ARG A 362 16.27 36.42 -0.16
CA ARG A 362 15.20 37.36 0.18
C ARG A 362 15.17 38.60 -0.72
N ILE A 363 16.11 38.73 -1.64
CA ILE A 363 16.12 39.79 -2.64
C ILE A 363 15.00 39.59 -3.67
N ASP A 364 14.63 38.34 -3.95
CA ASP A 364 13.47 38.04 -4.78
C ASP A 364 12.19 38.53 -4.08
N PRO A 365 11.40 39.43 -4.72
CA PRO A 365 10.19 40.00 -4.11
C PRO A 365 9.15 38.94 -3.77
N THR A 366 8.99 37.89 -4.58
CA THR A 366 8.02 36.82 -4.37
C THR A 366 8.40 35.99 -3.15
N VAL A 367 9.68 35.64 -3.02
CA VAL A 367 10.23 34.94 -1.86
C VAL A 367 10.08 35.79 -0.60
N ALA A 368 10.44 37.07 -0.66
CA ALA A 368 10.35 38.00 0.46
C ALA A 368 8.90 38.15 0.96
N GLU A 369 7.95 38.35 0.05
CA GLU A 369 6.53 38.46 0.38
C GLU A 369 5.99 37.15 0.97
N TYR A 370 6.29 36.01 0.36
CA TYR A 370 5.87 34.71 0.89
C TYR A 370 6.39 34.46 2.29
N LEU A 371 7.68 34.68 2.54
CA LEU A 371 8.31 34.52 3.86
C LEU A 371 7.69 35.46 4.89
N LYS A 372 7.38 36.70 4.51
CA LYS A 372 6.73 37.66 5.39
C LYS A 372 5.34 37.16 5.81
N ILE A 373 4.52 36.65 4.88
CA ILE A 373 3.22 36.05 5.20
C ILE A 373 3.35 34.82 6.10
N GLN A 374 4.41 34.00 5.93
CA GLN A 374 4.61 32.81 6.76
C GLN A 374 5.08 33.13 8.18
N THR A 375 5.84 34.21 8.39
CA THR A 375 6.48 34.54 9.68
C THR A 375 5.70 35.57 10.48
N ASP A 376 4.96 36.48 9.85
CA ASP A 376 4.14 37.50 10.50
C ASP A 376 2.72 36.99 10.72
N LYS A 377 2.36 36.74 11.98
CA LYS A 377 1.03 36.20 12.35
C LYS A 377 -0.12 37.14 12.03
N GLU A 378 0.07 38.46 12.18
CA GLU A 378 -0.97 39.46 11.91
C GLU A 378 -1.22 39.60 10.41
N LEU A 379 -0.14 39.71 9.63
CA LEU A 379 -0.23 39.75 8.18
C LEU A 379 -0.87 38.47 7.62
N ARG A 380 -0.42 37.30 8.15
CA ARG A 380 -0.99 36.01 7.76
C ARG A 380 -2.50 35.94 8.02
N LYS A 381 -2.95 36.43 9.17
CA LYS A 381 -4.37 36.49 9.50
C LYS A 381 -5.10 37.42 8.54
N LYS A 382 -4.57 38.63 8.30
CA LYS A 382 -5.17 39.63 7.37
C LYS A 382 -5.30 39.08 5.96
N VAL A 383 -4.29 38.35 5.44
CA VAL A 383 -4.36 37.74 4.10
C VAL A 383 -5.35 36.57 4.09
N LYS A 384 -5.38 35.74 5.15
CA LYS A 384 -6.32 34.63 5.27
C LYS A 384 -7.78 35.10 5.28
N ASP A 385 -8.07 36.21 5.96
CA ASP A 385 -9.42 36.76 6.08
C ASP A 385 -9.99 37.31 4.74
N GLN A 386 -9.16 37.43 3.69
CA GLN A 386 -9.58 37.77 2.33
C GLN A 386 -10.18 36.58 1.56
N PHE A 387 -9.99 35.35 2.06
CA PHE A 387 -10.50 34.13 1.45
C PHE A 387 -11.83 33.72 2.10
N ARG A 388 -12.77 33.23 1.29
CA ARG A 388 -14.09 32.77 1.79
C ARG A 388 -13.96 31.55 2.69
N LYS A 389 -13.00 30.66 2.37
CA LYS A 389 -12.76 29.43 3.14
C LYS A 389 -11.29 29.33 3.53
N PRO A 390 -10.97 28.87 4.76
CA PRO A 390 -9.59 28.65 5.20
C PRO A 390 -8.77 27.74 4.29
N GLU A 391 -9.43 26.78 3.63
CA GLU A 391 -8.83 25.82 2.71
C GLU A 391 -8.32 26.49 1.42
N GLU A 392 -9.03 27.51 0.91
CA GLU A 392 -8.63 28.27 -0.28
C GLU A 392 -7.31 29.02 -0.03
N PHE A 393 -7.17 29.63 1.14
CA PHE A 393 -5.91 30.24 1.57
C PHE A 393 -4.77 29.20 1.62
N GLY A 394 -5.02 28.03 2.22
CA GLY A 394 -4.05 26.96 2.30
C GLY A 394 -3.58 26.48 0.93
N LYS A 395 -4.51 26.24 0.02
CA LYS A 395 -4.21 25.86 -1.38
C LYS A 395 -3.38 26.91 -2.09
N ARG A 396 -3.78 28.19 -1.98
CA ARG A 396 -3.06 29.29 -2.62
C ARG A 396 -1.61 29.42 -2.11
N MET A 397 -1.42 29.32 -0.80
CA MET A 397 -0.07 29.37 -0.21
C MET A 397 0.81 28.20 -0.66
N LEU A 398 0.23 26.99 -0.79
CA LEU A 398 0.94 25.82 -1.32
C LEU A 398 1.33 26.01 -2.80
N GLU A 399 0.43 26.57 -3.61
CA GLU A 399 0.71 26.87 -5.02
C GLU A 399 1.86 27.87 -5.18
N ILE A 400 1.85 28.96 -4.38
CA ILE A 400 2.94 29.95 -4.40
C ILE A 400 4.27 29.30 -3.97
N GLU A 401 4.27 28.52 -2.90
CA GLU A 401 5.48 27.82 -2.45
C GLU A 401 6.03 26.88 -3.53
N LYS A 402 5.17 26.11 -4.18
CA LYS A 402 5.55 25.25 -5.30
C LYS A 402 6.14 26.03 -6.47
N GLN A 403 5.53 27.17 -6.81
CA GLN A 403 6.02 28.01 -7.89
C GLN A 403 7.42 28.54 -7.59
N ILE A 404 7.66 29.06 -6.37
CA ILE A 404 9.00 29.48 -5.93
C ILE A 404 10.01 28.35 -6.07
N ILE A 405 9.64 27.15 -5.64
CA ILE A 405 10.51 25.96 -5.69
C ILE A 405 10.83 25.56 -7.13
N PHE A 406 9.83 25.53 -7.99
CA PHE A 406 9.98 25.06 -9.37
C PHE A 406 10.68 26.07 -10.28
N ASP A 407 10.49 27.37 -10.03
CA ASP A 407 11.10 28.44 -10.84
C ASP A 407 12.55 28.74 -10.45
N SER A 408 13.03 28.23 -9.31
CA SER A 408 14.41 28.50 -8.88
C SER A 408 15.47 27.72 -9.66
N GLU A 409 16.20 28.41 -10.52
CA GLU A 409 17.35 27.86 -11.26
C GLU A 409 18.53 27.51 -10.34
N GLU A 410 18.74 28.30 -9.28
CA GLU A 410 19.79 28.05 -8.27
C GLU A 410 19.53 26.72 -7.56
N ARG A 411 18.26 26.44 -7.26
CA ARG A 411 17.86 25.16 -6.67
C ARG A 411 18.12 23.99 -7.61
N LEU A 412 17.73 24.13 -8.86
CA LEU A 412 17.94 23.11 -9.88
C LEU A 412 19.45 22.83 -10.07
N LYS A 413 20.26 23.89 -10.14
CA LYS A 413 21.71 23.81 -10.22
C LYS A 413 22.33 23.16 -8.99
N PHE A 414 21.83 23.50 -7.77
CA PHE A 414 22.28 22.85 -6.55
C PHE A 414 21.98 21.35 -6.58
N ILE A 415 20.74 20.94 -6.90
CA ILE A 415 20.33 19.53 -6.95
C ILE A 415 21.21 18.75 -7.94
N SER A 416 21.38 19.27 -9.15
CA SER A 416 22.22 18.60 -10.16
C SER A 416 23.68 18.50 -9.73
N THR A 417 24.25 19.56 -9.14
CA THR A 417 25.63 19.56 -8.59
C THR A 417 25.78 18.61 -7.40
N LEU A 418 24.75 18.44 -6.59
CA LEU A 418 24.76 17.49 -5.48
C LEU A 418 24.80 16.05 -6.02
N ILE A 419 23.90 15.73 -6.95
CA ILE A 419 23.76 14.38 -7.51
C ILE A 419 24.97 13.98 -8.35
N SER A 420 25.55 14.90 -9.13
CA SER A 420 26.74 14.62 -9.95
C SER A 420 27.96 14.14 -9.15
N LYS A 421 27.97 14.38 -7.83
CA LYS A 421 29.08 13.96 -6.94
C LYS A 421 28.90 12.56 -6.36
N PHE A 422 27.77 11.90 -6.58
CA PHE A 422 27.51 10.63 -5.93
C PHE A 422 28.28 9.46 -6.57
N GLY A 423 28.44 9.46 -7.90
CA GLY A 423 29.17 8.41 -8.63
C GLY A 423 28.61 7.00 -8.42
N LYS A 424 27.33 6.90 -8.07
CA LYS A 424 26.60 5.66 -7.79
C LYS A 424 25.15 5.79 -8.22
N ASN A 425 24.52 4.66 -8.47
CA ASN A 425 23.12 4.58 -8.86
C ASN A 425 22.20 5.39 -7.94
N THR A 426 21.50 6.33 -8.55
CA THR A 426 20.71 7.34 -7.85
C THR A 426 19.27 7.35 -8.35
N LEU A 427 18.34 7.33 -7.40
CA LEU A 427 16.92 7.51 -7.65
C LEU A 427 16.49 8.89 -7.18
N VAL A 428 15.98 9.72 -8.08
CA VAL A 428 15.47 11.06 -7.81
C VAL A 428 13.95 11.03 -7.87
N LEU A 429 13.29 11.40 -6.77
CA LEU A 429 11.84 11.27 -6.63
C LEU A 429 11.14 12.63 -6.58
N PHE A 430 10.14 12.79 -7.44
CA PHE A 430 9.30 13.99 -7.54
C PHE A 430 7.81 13.63 -7.56
N SER A 431 6.92 14.61 -7.31
CA SER A 431 5.46 14.42 -7.30
C SER A 431 4.72 15.09 -8.43
N ASP A 432 5.15 16.27 -8.85
CA ASP A 432 4.41 17.10 -9.80
C ASP A 432 4.78 16.80 -11.26
N VAL A 433 4.02 15.92 -11.88
CA VAL A 433 4.20 15.56 -13.30
C VAL A 433 3.70 16.68 -14.23
N LYS A 434 2.68 17.47 -13.83
CA LYS A 434 2.01 18.44 -14.69
C LYS A 434 2.88 19.64 -15.05
N ASN A 435 3.75 20.05 -14.13
CA ASN A 435 4.64 21.20 -14.32
C ASN A 435 6.00 20.83 -14.93
N GLU A 436 6.13 19.59 -15.44
CA GLU A 436 7.34 19.09 -16.11
C GLU A 436 8.64 19.24 -15.30
N TYR A 437 8.51 19.44 -13.98
CA TYR A 437 9.66 19.69 -13.10
C TYR A 437 10.64 18.52 -13.09
N GLY A 438 10.15 17.29 -13.14
CA GLY A 438 10.98 16.10 -13.25
C GLY A 438 11.78 16.05 -14.56
N LEU A 439 11.21 16.51 -15.68
CA LEU A 439 11.91 16.61 -16.96
C LEU A 439 13.04 17.64 -16.90
N ARG A 440 12.77 18.82 -16.31
CA ARG A 440 13.82 19.85 -16.12
C ARG A 440 15.00 19.33 -15.27
N ILE A 441 14.71 18.55 -14.22
CA ILE A 441 15.74 17.89 -13.41
C ILE A 441 16.53 16.89 -14.27
N GLN A 442 15.84 16.06 -15.06
CA GLN A 442 16.51 15.10 -15.94
C GLN A 442 17.42 15.80 -16.97
N GLU A 443 16.90 16.81 -17.65
CA GLU A 443 17.68 17.60 -18.63
C GLU A 443 18.95 18.18 -18.00
N LYS A 444 18.81 18.75 -16.81
CA LYS A 444 19.96 19.35 -16.10
C LYS A 444 20.96 18.29 -15.62
N LEU A 445 20.50 17.10 -15.24
CA LEU A 445 21.38 15.99 -14.87
C LEU A 445 22.09 15.38 -16.07
N LYS A 446 21.45 15.35 -17.24
CA LYS A 446 22.05 14.88 -18.49
C LYS A 446 23.28 15.70 -18.92
N GLU A 447 23.39 16.96 -18.52
CA GLU A 447 24.60 17.76 -18.73
C GLU A 447 25.85 17.14 -18.07
N TRP A 448 25.63 16.32 -17.01
CA TRP A 448 26.72 15.68 -16.24
C TRP A 448 26.81 14.17 -16.49
N ASN A 449 25.69 13.51 -16.76
CA ASN A 449 25.63 12.06 -16.94
C ASN A 449 24.54 11.70 -17.95
N GLU A 450 24.93 11.19 -19.12
CA GLU A 450 24.00 10.75 -20.17
C GLU A 450 23.13 9.57 -19.74
N ASN A 451 23.58 8.73 -18.77
CA ASN A 451 22.82 7.62 -18.19
C ASN A 451 21.73 8.10 -17.23
N THR A 452 21.02 9.16 -17.62
CA THR A 452 19.93 9.75 -16.84
C THR A 452 18.58 9.53 -17.54
N PHE A 453 17.68 8.80 -16.91
CA PHE A 453 16.39 8.40 -17.46
C PHE A 453 15.23 9.03 -16.68
N TYR A 454 14.12 9.29 -17.38
CA TYR A 454 12.90 9.81 -16.80
C TYR A 454 11.79 8.75 -16.82
N ILE A 455 11.05 8.62 -15.71
CA ILE A 455 9.96 7.65 -15.57
C ILE A 455 8.76 8.30 -14.90
N ASP A 456 7.65 8.36 -15.63
CA ASP A 456 6.33 8.72 -15.09
C ASP A 456 5.26 7.71 -15.50
N GLY A 457 3.98 8.06 -15.29
CA GLY A 457 2.83 7.21 -15.65
C GLY A 457 2.69 6.95 -17.16
N GLY A 458 3.25 7.79 -18.00
CA GLY A 458 3.19 7.68 -19.46
C GLY A 458 4.24 6.75 -20.07
N VAL A 459 5.32 6.44 -19.33
CA VAL A 459 6.39 5.55 -19.84
C VAL A 459 5.91 4.11 -19.90
N GLU A 460 6.12 3.44 -21.02
CA GLU A 460 5.71 2.04 -21.21
C GLU A 460 6.48 1.07 -20.28
N ASN A 461 5.84 -0.06 -19.96
CA ASN A 461 6.45 -1.04 -19.05
C ASN A 461 7.73 -1.67 -19.65
N SER A 462 7.81 -1.82 -20.97
CA SER A 462 9.01 -2.28 -21.68
C SER A 462 10.22 -1.40 -21.40
N ASP A 463 10.04 -0.08 -21.50
CA ASP A 463 11.12 0.88 -21.31
C ASP A 463 11.55 0.94 -19.84
N ARG A 464 10.59 0.80 -18.92
CA ARG A 464 10.89 0.70 -17.47
C ARG A 464 11.77 -0.51 -17.14
N GLU A 465 11.51 -1.66 -17.78
CA GLU A 465 12.37 -2.85 -17.61
C GLU A 465 13.78 -2.61 -18.16
N VAL A 466 13.92 -1.94 -19.31
CA VAL A 466 15.23 -1.59 -19.86
C VAL A 466 16.01 -0.70 -18.90
N PHE A 467 15.39 0.35 -18.34
CA PHE A 467 16.07 1.26 -17.39
C PHE A 467 16.44 0.55 -16.08
N LYS A 468 15.61 -0.38 -15.65
CA LYS A 468 15.92 -1.25 -14.51
C LYS A 468 17.14 -2.12 -14.79
N ASP A 469 17.18 -2.80 -15.93
CA ASP A 469 18.29 -3.68 -16.30
C ASP A 469 19.60 -2.89 -16.44
N MET A 470 19.53 -1.67 -16.96
CA MET A 470 20.69 -0.77 -17.02
C MET A 470 21.19 -0.39 -15.61
N MET A 471 20.28 -0.04 -14.68
CA MET A 471 20.66 0.28 -13.30
C MET A 471 21.21 -0.94 -12.54
N GLU A 472 20.76 -2.14 -12.86
CA GLU A 472 21.30 -3.36 -12.27
C GLU A 472 22.68 -3.75 -12.82
N ALA A 473 22.96 -3.39 -14.08
CA ALA A 473 24.22 -3.70 -14.76
C ALA A 473 25.33 -2.65 -14.56
N GLN A 474 24.99 -1.42 -14.22
CA GLN A 474 25.90 -0.28 -14.12
C GLN A 474 25.79 0.40 -12.75
N ASP A 475 26.83 1.15 -12.38
CA ASP A 475 26.93 1.80 -11.05
C ASP A 475 26.65 3.32 -11.08
N ASP A 476 26.45 3.94 -12.24
CA ASP A 476 26.33 5.38 -12.42
C ASP A 476 25.02 5.84 -13.06
N VAL A 477 23.98 5.01 -13.03
CA VAL A 477 22.67 5.31 -13.61
C VAL A 477 21.86 6.21 -12.68
N ILE A 478 21.23 7.24 -13.26
CA ILE A 478 20.30 8.12 -12.56
C ILE A 478 18.90 7.92 -13.12
N ILE A 479 17.94 7.62 -12.25
CA ILE A 479 16.52 7.54 -12.62
C ILE A 479 15.75 8.66 -11.92
N VAL A 480 15.14 9.55 -12.69
CA VAL A 480 14.23 10.59 -12.23
C VAL A 480 12.80 10.07 -12.38
N ALA A 481 12.14 9.77 -11.27
CA ALA A 481 10.85 9.08 -11.28
C ALA A 481 9.78 9.80 -10.46
N SER A 482 8.52 9.78 -10.93
CA SER A 482 7.41 10.25 -10.12
C SER A 482 7.11 9.28 -8.97
N TYR A 483 6.75 9.80 -7.79
CA TYR A 483 6.36 8.96 -6.64
C TYR A 483 5.27 7.95 -6.99
N GLY A 484 4.26 8.37 -7.75
CA GLY A 484 3.13 7.50 -8.12
C GLY A 484 3.57 6.30 -8.95
N THR A 485 4.38 6.52 -9.97
CA THR A 485 4.88 5.47 -10.86
C THR A 485 5.86 4.56 -10.13
N PHE A 486 6.73 5.15 -9.32
CA PHE A 486 7.73 4.39 -8.59
C PHE A 486 7.12 3.52 -7.49
N ALA A 487 6.10 3.99 -6.79
CA ALA A 487 5.36 3.20 -5.79
C ALA A 487 4.69 1.96 -6.41
N THR A 488 4.39 1.98 -7.71
CA THR A 488 3.55 0.97 -8.36
C THR A 488 4.31 -0.16 -9.07
N GLY A 489 5.65 -0.35 -8.90
CA GLY A 489 6.17 -1.62 -9.33
C GLY A 489 7.53 -1.73 -10.00
N ILE A 490 8.40 -0.72 -9.96
CA ILE A 490 9.77 -0.92 -10.44
C ILE A 490 10.61 -1.49 -9.29
N ASP A 491 11.16 -2.69 -9.49
CA ASP A 491 12.02 -3.36 -8.51
C ASP A 491 13.49 -3.08 -8.83
N LEU A 492 14.11 -2.14 -8.09
CA LEU A 492 15.51 -1.75 -8.25
C LEU A 492 16.33 -2.30 -7.08
N LYS A 493 17.30 -3.16 -7.34
CA LYS A 493 18.19 -3.73 -6.31
C LYS A 493 19.42 -2.86 -6.09
N ASN A 494 19.99 -2.30 -7.16
CA ASN A 494 21.27 -1.58 -7.15
C ASN A 494 21.09 -0.05 -6.96
N VAL A 495 20.29 0.40 -5.98
CA VAL A 495 20.11 1.81 -5.63
C VAL A 495 20.95 2.15 -4.40
N HIS A 496 21.85 3.16 -4.51
CA HIS A 496 22.70 3.63 -3.42
C HIS A 496 22.28 4.97 -2.85
N HIS A 497 21.66 5.83 -3.67
CA HIS A 497 21.14 7.12 -3.25
C HIS A 497 19.69 7.29 -3.64
N ILE A 498 18.87 7.81 -2.72
CA ILE A 498 17.49 8.23 -3.00
C ILE A 498 17.40 9.72 -2.65
N VAL A 499 16.95 10.55 -3.58
CA VAL A 499 16.83 11.99 -3.40
C VAL A 499 15.37 12.39 -3.45
N PHE A 500 14.82 12.88 -2.35
CA PHE A 500 13.51 13.49 -2.31
C PHE A 500 13.63 14.96 -2.71
N VAL A 501 13.30 15.28 -3.96
CA VAL A 501 13.40 16.65 -4.48
C VAL A 501 12.12 17.45 -4.32
N GLU A 502 11.03 16.82 -3.95
CA GLU A 502 9.78 17.48 -3.64
C GLU A 502 9.21 17.05 -2.30
N SER A 503 8.48 17.97 -1.68
CA SER A 503 7.86 17.77 -0.39
C SER A 503 6.68 16.79 -0.47
N THR A 504 6.76 15.68 0.24
CA THR A 504 5.62 14.77 0.51
C THR A 504 5.49 14.50 2.00
N LYS A 505 4.27 14.27 2.47
CA LYS A 505 3.96 13.87 3.84
C LYS A 505 3.25 12.51 3.91
N ALA A 506 2.99 11.88 2.75
CA ALA A 506 2.28 10.62 2.68
C ALA A 506 3.18 9.49 3.20
N GLU A 507 2.92 9.01 4.42
CA GLU A 507 3.72 7.98 5.10
C GLU A 507 3.92 6.73 4.24
N ILE A 508 2.86 6.24 3.60
CA ILE A 508 2.92 5.07 2.71
C ILE A 508 3.91 5.31 1.57
N THR A 509 3.83 6.48 0.94
CA THR A 509 4.72 6.85 -0.18
C THR A 509 6.18 6.90 0.27
N ILE A 510 6.44 7.49 1.45
CA ILE A 510 7.79 7.59 2.03
C ILE A 510 8.33 6.20 2.36
N ARG A 511 7.57 5.37 3.08
CA ARG A 511 7.98 4.00 3.43
C ARG A 511 8.22 3.12 2.19
N GLN A 512 7.39 3.25 1.15
CA GLN A 512 7.59 2.53 -0.10
C GLN A 512 8.82 3.01 -0.86
N ALA A 513 9.08 4.32 -0.91
CA ALA A 513 10.26 4.87 -1.54
C ALA A 513 11.55 4.43 -0.84
N VAL A 514 11.61 4.54 0.49
CA VAL A 514 12.74 4.06 1.30
C VAL A 514 12.91 2.55 1.14
N GLY A 515 11.82 1.80 1.15
CA GLY A 515 11.82 0.35 1.01
C GLY A 515 12.42 -0.15 -0.32
N ARG A 516 12.45 0.67 -1.36
CA ARG A 516 13.18 0.32 -2.60
C ARG A 516 14.70 0.33 -2.39
N GLY A 517 15.20 1.27 -1.58
CA GLY A 517 16.60 1.25 -1.14
C GLY A 517 16.95 0.03 -0.30
N MET A 518 15.99 -0.50 0.43
CA MET A 518 16.17 -1.66 1.31
C MET A 518 16.33 -3.00 0.57
N ARG A 519 16.27 -3.02 -0.76
CA ARG A 519 16.50 -4.26 -1.53
C ARG A 519 17.90 -4.78 -1.30
N PHE A 520 17.97 -6.06 -0.91
CA PHE A 520 19.24 -6.73 -0.69
C PHE A 520 20.03 -6.89 -2.01
N LEU A 521 21.28 -6.51 -1.98
CA LEU A 521 22.26 -6.77 -3.04
C LEU A 521 23.62 -7.00 -2.38
N ILE A 522 24.31 -8.07 -2.78
CA ILE A 522 25.64 -8.39 -2.24
C ILE A 522 26.58 -7.20 -2.53
N GLY A 523 27.26 -6.73 -1.49
CA GLY A 523 28.18 -5.57 -1.59
C GLY A 523 27.52 -4.19 -1.40
N LYS A 524 26.19 -4.13 -1.27
CA LYS A 524 25.46 -2.90 -0.94
C LYS A 524 25.12 -2.87 0.55
N ASN A 525 25.96 -2.22 1.34
CA ASN A 525 25.82 -2.16 2.80
C ASN A 525 25.02 -0.95 3.29
N VAL A 526 25.00 0.14 2.51
CA VAL A 526 24.39 1.42 2.92
C VAL A 526 23.63 2.04 1.76
N VAL A 527 22.47 2.62 2.07
CA VAL A 527 21.73 3.53 1.17
C VAL A 527 21.55 4.87 1.86
N VAL A 528 21.90 5.95 1.17
CA VAL A 528 21.74 7.32 1.68
C VAL A 528 20.50 7.96 1.08
N ILE A 529 19.61 8.41 1.95
CA ILE A 529 18.43 9.20 1.58
C ILE A 529 18.77 10.67 1.76
N TRP A 530 18.66 11.44 0.69
CA TRP A 530 18.84 12.88 0.67
C TRP A 530 17.47 13.54 0.70
N ASP A 531 17.11 14.07 1.85
CA ASP A 531 15.85 14.77 2.07
C ASP A 531 16.04 16.27 1.84
N ILE A 532 15.63 16.75 0.65
CA ILE A 532 15.76 18.17 0.27
C ILE A 532 14.57 18.94 0.84
N ILE A 533 14.85 19.98 1.62
CA ILE A 533 13.87 20.77 2.37
C ILE A 533 14.03 22.23 1.98
N ASP A 534 13.00 22.78 1.34
CA ASP A 534 12.96 24.18 0.97
C ASP A 534 12.57 25.02 2.19
N ASP A 535 13.52 25.75 2.78
CA ASP A 535 13.30 26.52 4.03
C ASP A 535 12.56 27.84 3.78
N LEU A 536 11.35 27.72 3.25
CA LEU A 536 10.41 28.81 3.03
C LEU A 536 9.45 29.02 4.23
N LYS A 537 9.70 28.38 5.38
CA LYS A 537 8.82 28.40 6.57
C LYS A 537 7.39 27.95 6.30
N GLY A 538 7.14 27.30 5.17
CA GLY A 538 5.85 26.89 4.68
C GLY A 538 5.57 25.39 4.82
N TYR A 539 5.01 24.81 3.76
CA TYR A 539 4.61 23.40 3.72
C TYR A 539 5.80 22.44 3.63
N SER A 540 6.87 22.81 2.91
CA SER A 540 8.05 21.97 2.75
C SER A 540 8.68 21.65 4.10
N VAL A 541 8.83 22.65 4.99
CA VAL A 541 9.35 22.46 6.35
C VAL A 541 8.41 21.59 7.18
N LYS A 542 7.10 21.87 7.18
CA LYS A 542 6.12 21.07 7.93
C LYS A 542 6.08 19.60 7.48
N HIS A 543 6.18 19.38 6.18
CA HIS A 543 6.22 18.02 5.65
C HIS A 543 7.54 17.32 6.00
N SER A 544 8.65 18.06 6.11
CA SER A 544 9.92 17.47 6.55
C SER A 544 9.89 17.04 8.02
N ASP A 545 9.19 17.78 8.88
CA ASP A 545 8.99 17.37 10.28
C ASP A 545 8.24 16.04 10.35
N ILE A 546 7.16 15.88 9.55
CA ILE A 546 6.41 14.62 9.45
C ILE A 546 7.32 13.50 8.93
N ARG A 547 8.14 13.75 7.89
CA ARG A 547 9.08 12.75 7.39
C ARG A 547 10.11 12.36 8.44
N LEU A 548 10.62 13.33 9.20
CA LEU A 548 11.56 13.08 10.29
C LEU A 548 10.97 12.15 11.36
N ASP A 549 9.70 12.34 11.71
CA ASP A 549 9.00 11.45 12.65
C ASP A 549 8.85 10.03 12.06
N ILE A 550 8.57 9.92 10.76
CA ILE A 550 8.53 8.62 10.08
C ILE A 550 9.91 7.95 10.10
N TYR A 551 10.99 8.67 9.80
CA TYR A 551 12.34 8.12 9.85
C TYR A 551 12.73 7.64 11.25
N LYS A 552 12.39 8.41 12.29
CA LYS A 552 12.58 8.02 13.69
C LYS A 552 11.76 6.79 14.08
N SER A 553 10.51 6.72 13.63
CA SER A 553 9.64 5.55 13.91
C SER A 553 10.12 4.26 13.25
N GLN A 554 10.92 4.37 12.19
CA GLN A 554 11.59 3.24 11.54
C GLN A 554 13.00 2.98 12.06
N GLU A 555 13.45 3.76 13.05
CA GLU A 555 14.77 3.68 13.66
C GLU A 555 15.94 3.82 12.65
N PHE A 556 15.75 4.61 11.58
CA PHE A 556 16.82 4.89 10.62
C PHE A 556 17.86 5.85 11.20
N GLU A 557 19.12 5.66 10.81
CA GLU A 557 20.21 6.55 11.23
C GLU A 557 20.08 7.94 10.58
N ILE A 558 20.02 8.99 11.41
CA ILE A 558 19.95 10.37 10.94
C ILE A 558 21.34 11.00 11.04
N LEU A 559 21.98 11.26 9.88
CA LEU A 559 23.33 11.83 9.78
C LEU A 559 23.41 13.33 10.11
N GLY A 560 22.28 13.92 10.55
CA GLY A 560 22.17 15.34 10.80
C GLY A 560 21.67 16.14 9.61
N SER A 561 21.68 17.48 9.75
CA SER A 561 21.19 18.40 8.74
C SER A 561 22.27 19.37 8.26
N LYS A 562 22.17 19.78 7.00
CA LYS A 562 23.03 20.81 6.39
C LYS A 562 22.16 21.95 5.86
N ARG A 563 22.57 23.20 6.09
CA ARG A 563 21.95 24.37 5.47
C ARG A 563 22.78 24.85 4.29
N VAL A 564 22.12 25.23 3.23
CA VAL A 564 22.75 25.67 1.97
C VAL A 564 22.04 26.92 1.48
N GLU A 565 22.78 28.00 1.36
CA GLU A 565 22.33 29.24 0.76
C GLU A 565 22.32 29.11 -0.77
N LEU A 566 21.17 29.23 -1.40
CA LEU A 566 21.01 29.10 -2.85
C LEU A 566 21.71 30.23 -3.64
N SER A 567 21.83 31.42 -3.05
CA SER A 567 22.59 32.54 -3.64
C SER A 567 24.03 32.20 -4.05
N LYS A 568 24.63 31.15 -3.47
CA LYS A 568 25.96 30.65 -3.86
C LYS A 568 25.96 29.92 -5.21
N PHE A 569 24.82 29.66 -5.80
CA PHE A 569 24.62 28.93 -7.05
C PHE A 569 24.12 29.82 -8.20
N THR A 570 24.08 31.13 -8.01
CA THR A 570 23.68 32.13 -9.02
C THR A 570 24.69 32.36 -10.14
N LYS A 571 25.94 31.86 -10.01
CA LYS A 571 27.01 32.03 -11.02
C LYS A 571 27.25 30.77 -11.83
#